data_c4df8be415e5bc89518ba537ccd88e47
#
_entry.id   c4df8be415e5bc89518ba537ccd88e47
#
_cell.length_a   1.000
_cell.length_b   1.000
_cell.length_c   1.000
_cell.angle_alpha   90.00
_cell.angle_beta   90.00
_cell.angle_gamma   90.00
#
_symmetry.space_group_name_H-M   'P 1'
#
loop_
_entity.id
_entity.type
_entity.pdbx_description
1 polymer ?
#
loop_
_entity_poly.entity_id
_entity_poly.type
_entity_poly.pdbx_seq_one_letter_code
_entity_poly.pdbx_strand_id
1 'polypeptide(L)'
;PIGGGKGGCDFDPKGKSDREVMAFCQSFMTELCRHIGADTDVPAGDIGVGGREIGFMFGQYKRIRNLYEGVLTGKGLTYGGSLARTEATGYGLLYLTEEMLKCNGKDIAGKTIAVSGAGNVAIYAIQKAQQLGAKPVTCSDSTGWIYDPDGIDVATLQEVKEVKRARLTEYAAMRPGAEYHEKKNGEHGVWTVKCDIALPCATQNELDIEDAKALVANGCFAVAEGANMPTTMEATEYLQKNGVLFCPGKASNAGGVATSALEMSQNSERLSWTFEEVD
;
A
#
# COMPACT_ATOMS: atom_id res chain seq x y z
N PRO A 1 -9.42 9.06 19.59
CA PRO A 1 -10.14 8.62 18.40
C PRO A 1 -10.13 9.72 17.35
N ILE A 2 -9.91 9.33 16.11
CA ILE A 2 -9.90 10.20 14.96
C ILE A 2 -11.03 9.75 14.03
N GLY A 3 -11.83 10.67 13.52
CA GLY A 3 -12.87 10.38 12.56
C GLY A 3 -12.29 10.10 11.17
N GLY A 4 -13.16 9.79 10.22
CA GLY A 4 -12.76 9.59 8.84
C GLY A 4 -13.89 9.90 7.87
N GLY A 5 -13.51 10.35 6.69
CA GLY A 5 -14.41 10.59 5.56
C GLY A 5 -13.67 10.35 4.27
N LYS A 6 -14.39 9.97 3.23
CA LYS A 6 -13.85 9.76 1.89
C LYS A 6 -14.61 10.61 0.89
N GLY A 7 -13.90 11.08 -0.11
CA GLY A 7 -14.45 11.82 -1.23
C GLY A 7 -13.67 11.52 -2.49
N GLY A 8 -14.12 12.05 -3.61
CA GLY A 8 -13.46 11.81 -4.88
C GLY A 8 -13.99 12.70 -5.99
N CYS A 9 -13.50 12.46 -7.18
CA CYS A 9 -13.91 13.14 -8.41
C CYS A 9 -13.87 12.15 -9.57
N ASP A 10 -14.46 12.56 -10.69
CA ASP A 10 -14.47 11.81 -11.94
C ASP A 10 -13.33 12.19 -12.90
N PHE A 11 -12.33 12.91 -12.42
CA PHE A 11 -11.16 13.30 -13.19
C PHE A 11 -10.23 12.10 -13.43
N ASP A 12 -9.99 11.74 -14.68
CA ASP A 12 -9.02 10.72 -15.05
C ASP A 12 -7.64 11.35 -15.34
N PRO A 13 -6.63 11.13 -14.50
CA PRO A 13 -5.29 11.67 -14.70
C PRO A 13 -4.46 10.93 -15.76
N LYS A 14 -4.93 9.79 -16.28
CA LYS A 14 -4.16 9.01 -17.26
C LYS A 14 -3.96 9.80 -18.55
N GLY A 15 -2.71 9.86 -18.99
CA GLY A 15 -2.35 10.62 -20.21
C GLY A 15 -2.36 12.13 -20.05
N LYS A 16 -2.62 12.65 -18.84
CA LYS A 16 -2.52 14.08 -18.54
C LYS A 16 -1.10 14.45 -18.14
N SER A 17 -0.69 15.65 -18.55
CA SER A 17 0.57 16.25 -18.10
C SER A 17 0.49 16.68 -16.63
N ASP A 18 1.64 16.85 -15.99
CA ASP A 18 1.71 17.38 -14.63
C ASP A 18 1.05 18.77 -14.51
N ARG A 19 1.13 19.57 -15.57
CA ARG A 19 0.46 20.87 -15.62
C ARG A 19 -1.07 20.77 -15.58
N GLU A 20 -1.64 19.82 -16.31
CA GLU A 20 -3.09 19.59 -16.31
C GLU A 20 -3.56 19.05 -14.97
N VAL A 21 -2.83 18.09 -14.38
CA VAL A 21 -3.12 17.55 -13.04
C VAL A 21 -2.99 18.64 -11.99
N MET A 22 -1.97 19.49 -12.07
CA MET A 22 -1.78 20.62 -11.15
C MET A 22 -2.94 21.63 -11.27
N ALA A 23 -3.37 21.97 -12.49
CA ALA A 23 -4.49 22.88 -12.71
C ALA A 23 -5.79 22.32 -12.09
N PHE A 24 -6.04 21.01 -12.25
CA PHE A 24 -7.17 20.35 -11.61
C PHE A 24 -7.07 20.42 -10.09
N CYS A 25 -5.94 20.03 -9.49
CA CYS A 25 -5.72 20.06 -8.04
C CYS A 25 -5.89 21.48 -7.47
N GLN A 26 -5.41 22.51 -8.16
CA GLN A 26 -5.56 23.90 -7.75
C GLN A 26 -7.03 24.36 -7.80
N SER A 27 -7.76 24.00 -8.86
CA SER A 27 -9.19 24.30 -8.98
C SER A 27 -9.99 23.60 -7.88
N PHE A 28 -9.75 22.32 -7.66
CA PHE A 28 -10.39 21.53 -6.60
C PHE A 28 -10.14 22.14 -5.21
N MET A 29 -8.89 22.47 -4.90
CA MET A 29 -8.53 23.07 -3.61
C MET A 29 -9.11 24.46 -3.41
N THR A 30 -9.35 25.21 -4.48
CA THR A 30 -9.98 26.54 -4.39
C THR A 30 -11.37 26.47 -3.74
N GLU A 31 -12.12 25.41 -3.98
CA GLU A 31 -13.40 25.17 -3.31
C GLU A 31 -13.22 24.44 -1.97
N LEU A 32 -12.39 23.39 -1.93
CA LEU A 32 -12.19 22.57 -0.74
C LEU A 32 -11.61 23.34 0.44
N CYS A 33 -10.77 24.34 0.21
CA CYS A 33 -10.08 25.10 1.27
C CYS A 33 -11.02 25.79 2.28
N ARG A 34 -12.29 25.90 1.96
CA ARG A 34 -13.32 26.48 2.86
C ARG A 34 -13.79 25.49 3.93
N HIS A 35 -13.53 24.20 3.73
CA HIS A 35 -14.08 23.10 4.52
C HIS A 35 -13.02 22.34 5.30
N ILE A 36 -11.74 22.63 5.09
CA ILE A 36 -10.61 21.92 5.67
C ILE A 36 -9.68 22.86 6.43
N GLY A 37 -8.83 22.28 7.26
CA GLY A 37 -7.83 23.00 8.04
C GLY A 37 -7.11 22.07 9.00
N ALA A 38 -6.05 22.55 9.64
CA ALA A 38 -5.26 21.76 10.58
C ALA A 38 -6.08 21.20 11.75
N ASP A 39 -7.10 21.94 12.17
CA ASP A 39 -7.96 21.61 13.33
C ASP A 39 -9.41 21.27 12.90
N THR A 40 -9.65 21.07 11.63
CA THR A 40 -10.99 20.73 11.08
C THR A 40 -10.92 19.36 10.43
N ASP A 41 -10.78 19.32 9.11
CA ASP A 41 -10.60 18.07 8.35
C ASP A 41 -9.23 18.11 7.66
N VAL A 42 -8.47 17.03 7.80
CA VAL A 42 -7.13 16.91 7.22
C VAL A 42 -7.14 15.83 6.14
N PRO A 43 -7.29 16.21 4.86
CA PRO A 43 -7.27 15.25 3.77
C PRO A 43 -5.91 14.55 3.63
N ALA A 44 -5.94 13.32 3.10
CA ALA A 44 -4.77 12.49 2.87
C ALA A 44 -4.74 11.93 1.45
N GLY A 45 -3.64 11.31 1.07
CA GLY A 45 -3.55 10.56 -0.18
C GLY A 45 -4.46 9.33 -0.17
N ASP A 46 -4.94 8.98 -1.36
CA ASP A 46 -5.77 7.80 -1.62
C ASP A 46 -5.57 7.38 -3.09
N ILE A 47 -6.46 6.55 -3.67
CA ILE A 47 -6.36 6.13 -5.08
C ILE A 47 -6.23 7.36 -5.99
N GLY A 48 -5.17 7.37 -6.80
CA GLY A 48 -4.87 8.45 -7.74
C GLY A 48 -4.35 9.75 -7.11
N VAL A 49 -4.19 9.81 -5.80
CA VAL A 49 -3.71 11.00 -5.06
C VAL A 49 -2.46 10.64 -4.27
N GLY A 50 -1.32 10.92 -4.84
CA GLY A 50 -0.02 10.72 -4.21
C GLY A 50 0.64 12.03 -3.77
N GLY A 51 1.93 11.97 -3.43
CA GLY A 51 2.70 13.12 -2.97
C GLY A 51 2.71 14.30 -3.95
N ARG A 52 2.64 14.04 -5.26
CA ARG A 52 2.53 15.06 -6.30
C ARG A 52 1.23 15.87 -6.16
N GLU A 53 0.10 15.21 -6.09
CA GLU A 53 -1.22 15.83 -5.97
C GLU A 53 -1.35 16.55 -4.62
N ILE A 54 -0.89 15.94 -3.55
CA ILE A 54 -0.84 16.57 -2.21
C ILE A 54 -0.01 17.86 -2.26
N GLY A 55 1.15 17.84 -2.94
CA GLY A 55 1.98 19.03 -3.12
C GLY A 55 1.25 20.16 -3.87
N PHE A 56 0.56 19.84 -4.96
CA PHE A 56 -0.22 20.82 -5.73
C PHE A 56 -1.37 21.41 -4.91
N MET A 57 -2.08 20.58 -4.14
CA MET A 57 -3.17 21.04 -3.26
C MET A 57 -2.65 21.86 -2.09
N PHE A 58 -1.57 21.46 -1.43
CA PHE A 58 -0.95 22.21 -0.35
C PHE A 58 -0.48 23.61 -0.81
N GLY A 59 0.18 23.66 -1.97
CA GLY A 59 0.62 24.92 -2.55
C GLY A 59 -0.54 25.89 -2.81
N GLN A 60 -1.66 25.38 -3.32
CA GLN A 60 -2.85 26.20 -3.58
C GLN A 60 -3.53 26.63 -2.27
N TYR A 61 -3.67 25.74 -1.29
CA TYR A 61 -4.19 26.07 0.03
C TYR A 61 -3.38 27.19 0.67
N LYS A 62 -2.04 27.07 0.68
CA LYS A 62 -1.14 28.11 1.20
C LYS A 62 -1.32 29.46 0.50
N ARG A 63 -1.51 29.47 -0.82
CA ARG A 63 -1.73 30.70 -1.60
C ARG A 63 -3.04 31.39 -1.24
N ILE A 64 -4.12 30.64 -1.03
CA ILE A 64 -5.45 31.18 -0.75
C ILE A 64 -5.57 31.64 0.71
N ARG A 65 -5.14 30.76 1.64
CA ARG A 65 -5.28 30.97 3.08
C ARG A 65 -4.19 31.87 3.68
N ASN A 66 -3.06 32.01 2.98
CA ASN A 66 -1.84 32.66 3.49
C ASN A 66 -1.34 32.02 4.80
N LEU A 67 -1.52 30.71 4.95
CA LEU A 67 -1.16 29.93 6.13
C LEU A 67 -0.20 28.80 5.75
N TYR A 68 0.78 28.55 6.62
CA TYR A 68 1.62 27.36 6.58
C TYR A 68 1.29 26.53 7.83
N GLU A 69 0.43 25.56 7.65
CA GLU A 69 -0.13 24.78 8.76
C GLU A 69 -0.26 23.29 8.40
N GLY A 70 -0.64 22.47 9.37
CA GLY A 70 -0.76 21.02 9.26
C GLY A 70 -1.97 20.50 8.49
N VAL A 71 -2.45 21.23 7.47
CA VAL A 71 -3.47 20.75 6.56
C VAL A 71 -2.87 19.75 5.57
N LEU A 72 -3.60 18.70 5.24
CA LEU A 72 -3.17 17.56 4.42
C LEU A 72 -2.12 16.69 5.11
N THR A 73 -2.17 15.38 4.85
CA THR A 73 -1.09 14.43 5.19
C THR A 73 -0.56 13.73 3.94
N GLY A 74 0.63 13.15 4.04
CA GLY A 74 1.38 12.66 2.88
C GLY A 74 2.11 13.79 2.16
N LYS A 75 2.41 14.87 2.87
CA LYS A 75 3.19 16.00 2.35
C LYS A 75 4.66 15.62 2.12
N GLY A 76 5.33 16.38 1.27
CA GLY A 76 6.78 16.32 1.14
C GLY A 76 7.49 16.80 2.41
N LEU A 77 8.68 16.25 2.67
CA LEU A 77 9.47 16.57 3.87
C LEU A 77 9.80 18.06 4.03
N THR A 78 9.91 18.78 2.91
CA THR A 78 10.23 20.23 2.90
C THR A 78 9.06 21.13 3.31
N TYR A 79 7.85 20.57 3.44
CA TYR A 79 6.66 21.34 3.81
C TYR A 79 5.74 20.58 4.81
N GLY A 80 6.35 19.92 5.78
CA GLY A 80 5.66 19.36 6.93
C GLY A 80 5.28 17.90 6.82
N GLY A 81 5.82 17.16 5.85
CA GLY A 81 5.65 15.71 5.75
C GLY A 81 6.41 14.94 6.81
N SER A 82 5.98 13.71 7.08
CA SER A 82 6.62 12.78 8.00
C SER A 82 7.50 11.78 7.25
N LEU A 83 8.63 11.42 7.84
CA LEU A 83 9.39 10.23 7.44
C LEU A 83 8.54 8.98 7.66
N ALA A 84 8.92 7.87 7.05
CA ALA A 84 8.23 6.58 7.07
C ALA A 84 6.77 6.60 6.52
N ARG A 85 6.22 7.75 6.10
CA ARG A 85 4.82 7.83 5.62
C ARG A 85 4.60 7.02 4.34
N THR A 86 5.58 6.98 3.46
CA THR A 86 5.53 6.21 2.21
C THR A 86 5.51 4.71 2.48
N GLU A 87 6.29 4.26 3.44
CA GLU A 87 6.48 2.87 3.84
C GLU A 87 5.34 2.35 4.74
N ALA A 88 4.68 3.25 5.44
CA ALA A 88 3.85 2.98 6.62
C ALA A 88 2.79 1.90 6.43
N THR A 89 2.08 1.86 5.30
CA THR A 89 1.02 0.87 5.10
C THR A 89 1.63 -0.53 4.95
N GLY A 90 2.67 -0.66 4.13
CA GLY A 90 3.37 -1.94 3.94
C GLY A 90 4.07 -2.40 5.21
N TYR A 91 4.73 -1.50 5.92
CA TYR A 91 5.42 -1.80 7.18
C TYR A 91 4.44 -2.22 8.27
N GLY A 92 3.37 -1.45 8.48
CA GLY A 92 2.34 -1.77 9.46
C GLY A 92 1.64 -3.11 9.18
N LEU A 93 1.45 -3.45 7.90
CA LEU A 93 0.95 -4.76 7.49
C LEU A 93 1.85 -5.89 8.03
N LEU A 94 3.16 -5.74 7.87
CA LEU A 94 4.12 -6.75 8.32
C LEU A 94 4.25 -6.80 9.84
N TYR A 95 4.24 -5.67 10.53
CA TYR A 95 4.25 -5.64 11.99
C TYR A 95 3.04 -6.36 12.58
N LEU A 96 1.84 -6.08 12.07
CA LEU A 96 0.64 -6.75 12.56
C LEU A 96 0.63 -8.25 12.18
N THR A 97 1.13 -8.60 10.99
CA THR A 97 1.30 -10.00 10.58
C THR A 97 2.26 -10.73 11.52
N GLU A 98 3.39 -10.14 11.84
CA GLU A 98 4.37 -10.71 12.77
C GLU A 98 3.76 -10.93 14.16
N GLU A 99 3.06 -9.94 14.70
CA GLU A 99 2.39 -10.06 15.99
C GLU A 99 1.28 -11.13 15.98
N MET A 100 0.48 -11.20 14.92
CA MET A 100 -0.50 -12.27 14.75
C MET A 100 0.16 -13.65 14.78
N LEU A 101 1.30 -13.80 14.10
CA LEU A 101 2.05 -15.06 14.09
C LEU A 101 2.61 -15.39 15.48
N LYS A 102 3.24 -14.44 16.16
CA LYS A 102 3.79 -14.61 17.52
C LYS A 102 2.70 -15.04 18.51
N CYS A 103 1.53 -14.41 18.47
CA CYS A 103 0.38 -14.79 19.29
C CYS A 103 -0.08 -16.24 19.05
N ASN A 104 0.23 -16.82 17.90
CA ASN A 104 -0.09 -18.19 17.53
C ASN A 104 1.13 -19.13 17.55
N GLY A 105 2.20 -18.74 18.23
CA GLY A 105 3.41 -19.57 18.39
C GLY A 105 4.18 -19.81 17.09
N LYS A 106 4.07 -18.88 16.13
CA LYS A 106 4.73 -18.96 14.81
C LYS A 106 5.69 -17.79 14.64
N ASP A 107 6.61 -17.94 13.70
CA ASP A 107 7.57 -16.92 13.31
C ASP A 107 7.42 -16.61 11.83
N ILE A 108 7.67 -15.35 11.45
CA ILE A 108 7.68 -14.90 10.07
C ILE A 108 9.01 -15.22 9.37
N ALA A 109 10.10 -15.30 10.12
CA ALA A 109 11.42 -15.59 9.56
C ALA A 109 11.46 -16.93 8.85
N GLY A 110 12.08 -16.97 7.67
CA GLY A 110 12.19 -18.14 6.81
C GLY A 110 10.90 -18.53 6.07
N LYS A 111 9.81 -17.78 6.21
CA LYS A 111 8.54 -18.07 5.53
C LYS A 111 8.52 -17.55 4.10
N THR A 112 7.89 -18.32 3.21
CA THR A 112 7.62 -17.91 1.84
C THR A 112 6.32 -17.13 1.79
N ILE A 113 6.35 -15.95 1.16
CA ILE A 113 5.21 -15.04 1.11
C ILE A 113 4.78 -14.82 -0.33
N ALA A 114 3.49 -15.01 -0.62
CA ALA A 114 2.87 -14.55 -1.87
C ALA A 114 2.28 -13.15 -1.65
N VAL A 115 2.66 -12.20 -2.51
CA VAL A 115 2.17 -10.82 -2.48
C VAL A 115 1.51 -10.50 -3.80
N SER A 116 0.34 -9.90 -3.79
CA SER A 116 -0.26 -9.29 -4.98
C SER A 116 0.01 -7.78 -5.01
N GLY A 117 -0.10 -7.19 -6.21
CA GLY A 117 0.21 -5.79 -6.41
C GLY A 117 1.70 -5.55 -6.65
N ALA A 118 2.00 -4.35 -7.14
CA ALA A 118 3.34 -3.80 -7.33
C ALA A 118 3.30 -2.28 -7.12
N GLY A 119 2.33 -1.80 -6.37
CA GLY A 119 2.22 -0.41 -5.95
C GLY A 119 2.88 -0.19 -4.59
N ASN A 120 2.66 0.98 -4.01
CA ASN A 120 3.27 1.39 -2.75
C ASN A 120 3.14 0.33 -1.64
N VAL A 121 1.92 -0.14 -1.34
CA VAL A 121 1.70 -1.12 -0.27
C VAL A 121 2.49 -2.40 -0.50
N ALA A 122 2.44 -2.95 -1.72
CA ALA A 122 3.13 -4.20 -2.07
C ALA A 122 4.66 -4.06 -1.99
N ILE A 123 5.22 -2.98 -2.55
CA ILE A 123 6.67 -2.75 -2.54
C ILE A 123 7.20 -2.71 -1.11
N TYR A 124 6.58 -1.92 -0.24
CA TYR A 124 7.06 -1.76 1.13
C TYR A 124 6.70 -2.95 2.03
N ALA A 125 5.63 -3.69 1.73
CA ALA A 125 5.36 -4.97 2.37
C ALA A 125 6.45 -6.01 2.03
N ILE A 126 6.86 -6.10 0.76
CA ILE A 126 7.95 -6.97 0.31
C ILE A 126 9.25 -6.57 1.02
N GLN A 127 9.58 -5.29 1.06
CA GLN A 127 10.78 -4.77 1.71
C GLN A 127 10.82 -5.13 3.21
N LYS A 128 9.76 -4.86 3.95
CA LYS A 128 9.71 -5.16 5.40
C LYS A 128 9.71 -6.66 5.64
N ALA A 129 9.04 -7.47 4.83
CA ALA A 129 9.07 -8.91 4.94
C ALA A 129 10.50 -9.47 4.83
N GLN A 130 11.29 -8.95 3.89
CA GLN A 130 12.70 -9.32 3.75
C GLN A 130 13.54 -8.89 4.95
N GLN A 131 13.30 -7.68 5.50
CA GLN A 131 13.97 -7.22 6.73
C GLN A 131 13.67 -8.13 7.92
N LEU A 132 12.46 -8.71 7.99
CA LEU A 132 12.04 -9.67 9.01
C LEU A 132 12.49 -11.12 8.70
N GLY A 133 13.29 -11.32 7.65
CA GLY A 133 13.85 -12.62 7.28
C GLY A 133 12.90 -13.53 6.51
N ALA A 134 11.78 -13.04 6.02
CA ALA A 134 10.90 -13.80 5.12
C ALA A 134 11.30 -13.67 3.65
N LYS A 135 10.74 -14.51 2.80
CA LYS A 135 11.01 -14.55 1.36
C LYS A 135 9.73 -14.29 0.54
N PRO A 136 9.42 -13.03 0.20
CA PRO A 136 8.39 -12.73 -0.79
C PRO A 136 8.81 -13.18 -2.18
N VAL A 137 7.96 -13.98 -2.85
CA VAL A 137 8.30 -14.59 -4.13
C VAL A 137 7.42 -14.15 -5.29
N THR A 138 6.39 -13.34 -5.03
CA THR A 138 5.48 -12.86 -6.07
C THR A 138 5.21 -11.36 -5.96
N CYS A 139 4.86 -10.75 -7.08
CA CYS A 139 4.19 -9.46 -7.17
C CYS A 139 3.34 -9.44 -8.44
N SER A 140 2.36 -8.52 -8.54
CA SER A 140 1.48 -8.46 -9.69
C SER A 140 1.09 -7.04 -10.09
N ASP A 141 0.71 -6.83 -11.35
CA ASP A 141 0.06 -5.62 -11.81
C ASP A 141 -1.17 -5.96 -12.69
N SER A 142 -1.76 -4.95 -13.34
CA SER A 142 -2.95 -5.16 -14.16
C SER A 142 -2.73 -6.00 -15.41
N THR A 143 -1.48 -6.24 -15.81
CA THR A 143 -1.14 -6.97 -17.03
C THR A 143 -0.62 -8.39 -16.77
N GLY A 144 -0.11 -8.65 -15.56
CA GLY A 144 0.43 -9.96 -15.23
C GLY A 144 1.05 -10.02 -13.85
N TRP A 145 1.78 -11.07 -13.59
CA TRP A 145 2.43 -11.28 -12.30
C TRP A 145 3.80 -11.94 -12.47
N ILE A 146 4.62 -11.75 -11.46
CA ILE A 146 5.97 -12.31 -11.36
C ILE A 146 5.97 -13.44 -10.34
N TYR A 147 6.69 -14.51 -10.67
CA TYR A 147 7.21 -15.47 -9.72
C TYR A 147 8.74 -15.41 -9.75
N ASP A 148 9.36 -15.07 -8.64
CA ASP A 148 10.82 -15.08 -8.47
C ASP A 148 11.16 -16.05 -7.34
N PRO A 149 11.63 -17.28 -7.65
CA PRO A 149 11.92 -18.29 -6.65
C PRO A 149 13.06 -17.92 -5.69
N ASP A 150 13.93 -16.99 -6.11
CA ASP A 150 15.02 -16.48 -5.28
C ASP A 150 14.57 -15.37 -4.33
N GLY A 151 13.35 -14.87 -4.53
CA GLY A 151 12.75 -13.74 -3.81
C GLY A 151 12.78 -12.46 -4.65
N ILE A 152 11.70 -11.69 -4.52
CA ILE A 152 11.56 -10.40 -5.24
C ILE A 152 12.71 -9.46 -4.88
N ASP A 153 13.41 -8.96 -5.87
CA ASP A 153 14.42 -7.91 -5.70
C ASP A 153 13.75 -6.54 -5.60
N VAL A 154 13.74 -5.97 -4.39
CA VAL A 154 13.05 -4.70 -4.12
C VAL A 154 13.62 -3.55 -4.92
N ALA A 155 14.95 -3.48 -5.07
CA ALA A 155 15.58 -2.38 -5.80
C ALA A 155 15.16 -2.38 -7.27
N THR A 156 15.16 -3.55 -7.90
CA THR A 156 14.67 -3.72 -9.29
C THR A 156 13.17 -3.39 -9.38
N LEU A 157 12.37 -3.83 -8.41
CA LEU A 157 10.93 -3.54 -8.41
C LEU A 157 10.65 -2.04 -8.29
N GLN A 158 11.35 -1.34 -7.39
CA GLN A 158 11.26 0.11 -7.24
C GLN A 158 11.72 0.85 -8.51
N GLU A 159 12.83 0.46 -9.10
CA GLU A 159 13.32 1.03 -10.36
C GLU A 159 12.26 0.92 -11.47
N VAL A 160 11.62 -0.25 -11.61
CA VAL A 160 10.59 -0.49 -12.62
C VAL A 160 9.32 0.30 -12.33
N LYS A 161 8.84 0.30 -11.08
CA LYS A 161 7.51 0.83 -10.75
C LYS A 161 7.52 2.31 -10.37
N GLU A 162 8.51 2.76 -9.63
CA GLU A 162 8.56 4.13 -9.11
C GLU A 162 9.34 5.06 -10.03
N VAL A 163 10.46 4.59 -10.61
CA VAL A 163 11.31 5.41 -11.48
C VAL A 163 10.84 5.35 -12.93
N LYS A 164 10.84 4.15 -13.53
CA LYS A 164 10.45 3.95 -14.94
C LYS A 164 8.94 4.02 -15.16
N ARG A 165 8.13 3.79 -14.12
CA ARG A 165 6.66 3.67 -14.20
C ARG A 165 6.21 2.64 -15.25
N ALA A 166 6.97 1.57 -15.38
CA ALA A 166 6.81 0.53 -16.39
C ALA A 166 5.96 -0.66 -15.87
N ARG A 167 5.75 -1.65 -16.76
CA ARG A 167 5.08 -2.90 -16.44
C ARG A 167 6.06 -3.93 -15.89
N LEU A 168 5.54 -4.97 -15.25
CA LEU A 168 6.36 -6.03 -14.65
C LEU A 168 7.12 -6.88 -15.67
N THR A 169 6.81 -6.79 -16.96
CA THR A 169 7.63 -7.33 -18.05
C THR A 169 9.07 -6.82 -18.01
N GLU A 170 9.26 -5.54 -17.61
CA GLU A 170 10.59 -4.96 -17.44
C GLU A 170 11.34 -5.58 -16.25
N TYR A 171 10.62 -5.92 -15.16
CA TYR A 171 11.22 -6.62 -14.03
C TYR A 171 11.80 -7.97 -14.49
N ALA A 172 11.02 -8.78 -15.19
CA ALA A 172 11.49 -10.08 -15.71
C ALA A 172 12.66 -9.91 -16.69
N ALA A 173 12.70 -8.85 -17.49
CA ALA A 173 13.84 -8.56 -18.38
C ALA A 173 15.12 -8.24 -17.60
N MET A 174 15.01 -7.63 -16.41
CA MET A 174 16.14 -7.27 -15.55
C MET A 174 16.56 -8.39 -14.59
N ARG A 175 15.70 -9.41 -14.37
CA ARG A 175 15.90 -10.52 -13.44
C ARG A 175 15.75 -11.87 -14.16
N PRO A 176 16.83 -12.45 -14.71
CA PRO A 176 16.73 -13.66 -15.55
C PRO A 176 16.16 -14.90 -14.86
N GLY A 177 16.17 -14.94 -13.51
CA GLY A 177 15.56 -16.03 -12.72
C GLY A 177 14.06 -15.87 -12.44
N ALA A 178 13.50 -14.70 -12.74
CA ALA A 178 12.09 -14.39 -12.51
C ALA A 178 11.23 -14.78 -13.72
N GLU A 179 10.08 -15.34 -13.45
CA GLU A 179 9.10 -15.74 -14.46
C GLU A 179 7.97 -14.71 -14.52
N TYR A 180 7.69 -14.16 -15.71
CA TYR A 180 6.52 -13.32 -15.94
C TYR A 180 5.38 -14.15 -16.52
N HIS A 181 4.23 -14.03 -15.91
CA HIS A 181 2.99 -14.66 -16.34
C HIS A 181 1.98 -13.59 -16.73
N GLU A 182 1.51 -13.62 -17.98
CA GLU A 182 0.47 -12.69 -18.41
C GLU A 182 -0.88 -13.01 -17.74
N LYS A 183 -1.61 -12.00 -17.33
CA LYS A 183 -2.93 -12.15 -16.71
C LYS A 183 -3.93 -12.66 -17.72
N LYS A 184 -4.59 -13.77 -17.45
CA LYS A 184 -5.64 -14.36 -18.30
C LYS A 184 -6.99 -14.26 -17.61
N ASN A 185 -7.96 -13.63 -18.26
CA ASN A 185 -9.38 -13.64 -17.91
C ASN A 185 -9.70 -13.47 -16.40
N GLY A 186 -9.01 -12.60 -15.71
CA GLY A 186 -9.25 -12.35 -14.29
C GLY A 186 -8.60 -13.34 -13.31
N GLU A 187 -7.83 -14.33 -13.81
CA GLU A 187 -7.08 -15.23 -12.95
C GLU A 187 -6.09 -14.48 -12.06
N HIS A 188 -6.11 -14.80 -10.77
CA HIS A 188 -5.19 -14.24 -9.76
C HIS A 188 -4.05 -15.22 -9.50
N GLY A 189 -3.22 -15.44 -10.53
CA GLY A 189 -2.20 -16.49 -10.56
C GLY A 189 -1.20 -16.51 -9.41
N VAL A 190 -0.96 -15.37 -8.74
CA VAL A 190 -0.08 -15.30 -7.56
C VAL A 190 -0.53 -16.23 -6.43
N TRP A 191 -1.85 -16.51 -6.32
CA TRP A 191 -2.40 -17.37 -5.28
C TRP A 191 -2.23 -18.87 -5.55
N THR A 192 -1.81 -19.24 -6.76
CA THR A 192 -1.45 -20.61 -7.11
C THR A 192 -0.04 -21.00 -6.67
N VAL A 193 0.79 -20.01 -6.36
CA VAL A 193 2.15 -20.24 -5.89
C VAL A 193 2.14 -20.75 -4.45
N LYS A 194 2.92 -21.82 -4.21
CA LYS A 194 3.05 -22.36 -2.85
C LYS A 194 3.68 -21.33 -1.92
N CYS A 195 2.97 -20.97 -0.85
CA CYS A 195 3.42 -20.02 0.14
C CYS A 195 2.94 -20.39 1.55
N ASP A 196 3.59 -19.84 2.54
CA ASP A 196 3.19 -19.93 3.95
C ASP A 196 2.19 -18.84 4.33
N ILE A 197 2.39 -17.65 3.79
CA ILE A 197 1.63 -16.43 4.09
C ILE A 197 1.21 -15.77 2.78
N ALA A 198 -0.02 -15.25 2.71
CA ALA A 198 -0.50 -14.48 1.57
C ALA A 198 -0.85 -13.04 1.99
N LEU A 199 -0.35 -12.07 1.23
CA LEU A 199 -0.56 -10.65 1.45
C LEU A 199 -1.24 -10.02 0.22
N PRO A 200 -2.57 -9.95 0.18
CA PRO A 200 -3.28 -9.27 -0.89
C PRO A 200 -3.14 -7.75 -0.75
N CYS A 201 -2.35 -7.15 -1.66
CA CYS A 201 -1.94 -5.74 -1.62
C CYS A 201 -2.31 -4.96 -2.90
N ALA A 202 -3.16 -5.50 -3.78
CA ALA A 202 -3.49 -4.85 -5.04
C ALA A 202 -4.86 -4.15 -4.99
N THR A 203 -5.94 -4.88 -5.16
CA THR A 203 -7.26 -4.29 -5.37
C THR A 203 -8.36 -5.00 -4.58
N GLN A 204 -9.50 -4.32 -4.46
CA GLN A 204 -10.69 -4.89 -3.86
C GLN A 204 -11.14 -6.16 -4.60
N ASN A 205 -11.60 -7.17 -3.84
CA ASN A 205 -12.13 -8.45 -4.34
C ASN A 205 -11.16 -9.21 -5.29
N GLU A 206 -9.87 -9.10 -5.06
CA GLU A 206 -8.86 -9.79 -5.86
C GLU A 206 -8.59 -11.24 -5.45
N LEU A 207 -9.01 -11.63 -4.25
CA LEU A 207 -8.88 -12.99 -3.73
C LEU A 207 -10.28 -13.57 -3.53
N ASP A 208 -10.68 -14.44 -4.45
CA ASP A 208 -11.97 -15.08 -4.44
C ASP A 208 -11.95 -16.48 -3.80
N ILE A 209 -13.06 -17.20 -3.87
CA ILE A 209 -13.19 -18.53 -3.25
C ILE A 209 -12.26 -19.58 -3.88
N GLU A 210 -12.01 -19.52 -5.18
CA GLU A 210 -11.12 -20.48 -5.84
C GLU A 210 -9.65 -20.21 -5.48
N ASP A 211 -9.28 -18.94 -5.35
CA ASP A 211 -7.97 -18.53 -4.82
C ASP A 211 -7.77 -19.00 -3.38
N ALA A 212 -8.79 -18.83 -2.54
CA ALA A 212 -8.75 -19.29 -1.14
C ALA A 212 -8.58 -20.83 -1.05
N LYS A 213 -9.26 -21.59 -1.91
CA LYS A 213 -9.08 -23.04 -2.01
C LYS A 213 -7.66 -23.42 -2.44
N ALA A 214 -7.10 -22.69 -3.40
CA ALA A 214 -5.72 -22.91 -3.86
C ALA A 214 -4.71 -22.64 -2.72
N LEU A 215 -4.85 -21.54 -2.00
CA LEU A 215 -4.01 -21.18 -0.86
C LEU A 215 -4.06 -22.26 0.23
N VAL A 216 -5.24 -22.71 0.62
CA VAL A 216 -5.41 -23.78 1.62
C VAL A 216 -4.78 -25.08 1.14
N ALA A 217 -5.02 -25.49 -0.09
CA ALA A 217 -4.45 -26.69 -0.67
C ALA A 217 -2.91 -26.65 -0.73
N ASN A 218 -2.32 -25.49 -0.92
CA ASN A 218 -0.88 -25.25 -0.93
C ASN A 218 -0.26 -25.11 0.47
N GLY A 219 -1.07 -25.15 1.53
CA GLY A 219 -0.60 -25.10 2.91
C GLY A 219 -0.39 -23.69 3.47
N CYS A 220 -0.94 -22.68 2.83
CA CYS A 220 -0.94 -21.32 3.35
C CYS A 220 -1.68 -21.29 4.71
N PHE A 221 -1.02 -20.77 5.75
CA PHE A 221 -1.57 -20.77 7.10
C PHE A 221 -1.94 -19.37 7.62
N ALA A 222 -1.61 -18.32 6.88
CA ALA A 222 -1.94 -16.95 7.26
C ALA A 222 -2.25 -16.07 6.05
N VAL A 223 -3.26 -15.23 6.17
CA VAL A 223 -3.61 -14.18 5.20
C VAL A 223 -3.75 -12.86 5.95
N ALA A 224 -3.06 -11.82 5.50
CA ALA A 224 -3.20 -10.47 6.05
C ALA A 224 -3.38 -9.45 4.91
N GLU A 225 -4.45 -8.68 4.98
CA GLU A 225 -4.89 -7.80 3.91
C GLU A 225 -4.13 -6.46 3.91
N GLY A 226 -3.37 -6.18 2.86
CA GLY A 226 -2.74 -4.87 2.64
C GLY A 226 -3.65 -3.89 1.91
N ALA A 227 -4.47 -4.39 0.99
CA ALA A 227 -5.48 -3.59 0.29
C ALA A 227 -6.78 -3.46 1.12
N ASN A 228 -7.71 -2.62 0.64
CA ASN A 228 -9.03 -2.48 1.23
C ASN A 228 -9.98 -3.55 0.68
N MET A 229 -10.46 -4.45 1.56
CA MET A 229 -11.38 -5.54 1.21
C MET A 229 -10.93 -6.38 0.00
N PRO A 230 -9.68 -6.84 -0.05
CA PRO A 230 -9.19 -7.61 -1.21
C PRO A 230 -9.76 -9.02 -1.26
N THR A 231 -10.13 -9.58 -0.10
CA THR A 231 -10.68 -10.94 0.01
C THR A 231 -12.20 -10.88 0.02
N THR A 232 -12.84 -11.68 -0.82
CA THR A 232 -14.32 -11.77 -0.82
C THR A 232 -14.84 -12.38 0.49
N MET A 233 -16.09 -12.10 0.85
CA MET A 233 -16.67 -12.62 2.09
C MET A 233 -16.65 -14.16 2.11
N GLU A 234 -17.00 -14.80 1.00
CA GLU A 234 -17.02 -16.25 0.88
C GLU A 234 -15.60 -16.85 1.05
N ALA A 235 -14.59 -16.21 0.45
CA ALA A 235 -13.19 -16.60 0.62
C ALA A 235 -12.72 -16.44 2.07
N THR A 236 -13.09 -15.33 2.71
CA THR A 236 -12.76 -15.09 4.13
C THR A 236 -13.32 -16.17 5.02
N GLU A 237 -14.60 -16.50 4.86
CA GLU A 237 -15.23 -17.57 5.64
C GLU A 237 -14.58 -18.94 5.40
N TYR A 238 -14.22 -19.22 4.15
CA TYR A 238 -13.55 -20.48 3.80
C TYR A 238 -12.16 -20.58 4.45
N LEU A 239 -11.34 -19.52 4.35
CA LEU A 239 -10.02 -19.47 4.99
C LEU A 239 -10.12 -19.70 6.51
N GLN A 240 -11.00 -18.97 7.18
CA GLN A 240 -11.19 -19.11 8.64
C GLN A 240 -11.69 -20.51 9.04
N LYS A 241 -12.64 -21.09 8.30
CA LYS A 241 -13.14 -22.45 8.53
C LYS A 241 -12.05 -23.53 8.37
N ASN A 242 -11.04 -23.26 7.55
CA ASN A 242 -9.89 -24.14 7.35
C ASN A 242 -8.69 -23.84 8.26
N GLY A 243 -8.87 -22.98 9.28
CA GLY A 243 -7.86 -22.70 10.29
C GLY A 243 -6.75 -21.75 9.83
N VAL A 244 -6.95 -21.05 8.72
CA VAL A 244 -6.01 -20.01 8.27
C VAL A 244 -6.15 -18.78 9.17
N LEU A 245 -5.06 -18.28 9.69
CA LEU A 245 -5.02 -17.03 10.44
C LEU A 245 -5.36 -15.88 9.48
N PHE A 246 -6.36 -15.09 9.84
CA PHE A 246 -6.84 -14.02 8.96
C PHE A 246 -6.84 -12.67 9.64
N CYS A 247 -6.16 -11.69 9.04
CA CYS A 247 -6.13 -10.32 9.52
C CYS A 247 -6.80 -9.39 8.48
N PRO A 248 -7.95 -8.79 8.82
CA PRO A 248 -8.70 -7.93 7.90
C PRO A 248 -8.00 -6.59 7.66
N GLY A 249 -8.15 -6.05 6.44
CA GLY A 249 -7.49 -4.82 5.97
C GLY A 249 -7.66 -3.63 6.90
N LYS A 250 -8.86 -3.43 7.48
CA LYS A 250 -9.10 -2.33 8.43
C LYS A 250 -8.22 -2.35 9.69
N ALA A 251 -7.57 -3.47 9.98
CA ALA A 251 -6.55 -3.57 11.04
C ALA A 251 -5.14 -3.62 10.42
N SER A 252 -4.92 -4.50 9.47
CA SER A 252 -3.58 -4.77 8.93
C SER A 252 -3.03 -3.65 8.03
N ASN A 253 -3.87 -2.85 7.39
CA ASN A 253 -3.40 -1.71 6.59
C ASN A 253 -3.43 -0.35 7.33
N ALA A 254 -3.69 -0.35 8.63
CA ALA A 254 -3.82 0.86 9.43
C ALA A 254 -2.51 1.66 9.61
N GLY A 255 -1.35 1.11 9.25
CA GLY A 255 -0.06 1.81 9.35
C GLY A 255 -0.05 3.17 8.64
N GLY A 256 -0.65 3.25 7.45
CA GLY A 256 -0.76 4.50 6.71
C GLY A 256 -1.53 5.60 7.45
N VAL A 257 -2.69 5.28 8.03
CA VAL A 257 -3.48 6.25 8.79
C VAL A 257 -2.85 6.55 10.16
N ALA A 258 -2.18 5.57 10.78
CA ALA A 258 -1.43 5.80 12.02
C ALA A 258 -0.31 6.84 11.79
N THR A 259 0.49 6.66 10.76
CA THR A 259 1.55 7.63 10.42
C THR A 259 1.00 8.98 9.97
N SER A 260 -0.18 9.02 9.34
CA SER A 260 -0.86 10.30 9.07
C SER A 260 -1.22 11.03 10.37
N ALA A 261 -1.67 10.33 11.40
CA ALA A 261 -1.91 10.92 12.73
C ALA A 261 -0.61 11.43 13.38
N LEU A 262 0.49 10.68 13.24
CA LEU A 262 1.81 11.14 13.71
C LEU A 262 2.29 12.37 12.92
N GLU A 263 2.06 12.44 11.61
CA GLU A 263 2.35 13.64 10.81
C GLU A 263 1.55 14.86 11.31
N MET A 264 0.26 14.68 11.63
CA MET A 264 -0.54 15.75 12.24
C MET A 264 0.02 16.18 13.59
N SER A 265 0.48 15.25 14.43
CA SER A 265 1.12 15.58 15.72
C SER A 265 2.40 16.38 15.52
N GLN A 266 3.29 15.93 14.64
CA GLN A 266 4.53 16.65 14.29
C GLN A 266 4.22 18.07 13.78
N ASN A 267 3.17 18.24 12.97
CA ASN A 267 2.77 19.54 12.43
C ASN A 267 2.23 20.45 13.54
N SER A 268 1.46 19.93 14.50
CA SER A 268 0.96 20.70 15.65
C SER A 268 2.10 21.18 16.55
N GLU A 269 3.09 20.35 16.76
CA GLU A 269 4.30 20.66 17.54
C GLU A 269 5.28 21.55 16.76
N ARG A 270 5.15 21.64 15.44
CA ARG A 270 6.09 22.27 14.49
C ARG A 270 7.48 21.63 14.54
N LEU A 271 7.52 20.31 14.75
CA LEU A 271 8.73 19.50 14.79
C LEU A 271 8.70 18.46 13.68
N SER A 272 9.85 17.88 13.40
CA SER A 272 10.01 16.70 12.56
C SER A 272 10.68 15.62 13.38
N TRP A 273 10.12 14.40 13.35
CA TRP A 273 10.67 13.24 14.04
C TRP A 273 11.59 12.45 13.10
N THR A 274 12.49 11.69 13.68
CA THR A 274 13.37 10.79 12.93
C THR A 274 12.59 9.62 12.35
N PHE A 275 13.21 8.89 11.42
CA PHE A 275 12.59 7.70 10.85
C PHE A 275 12.31 6.65 11.94
N GLU A 276 13.27 6.46 12.86
CA GLU A 276 13.18 5.50 13.97
C GLU A 276 12.09 5.86 15.00
N GLU A 277 11.81 7.15 15.19
CA GLU A 277 10.73 7.59 16.08
C GLU A 277 9.34 7.35 15.48
N VAL A 278 9.24 7.33 14.16
CA VAL A 278 7.97 7.12 13.46
C VAL A 278 7.73 5.63 13.21
N ASP A 279 8.76 4.84 12.82
CA ASP A 279 8.71 3.41 12.52
C ASP A 279 8.61 2.55 13.79
#